data_59feabfa3e32921b6dfee9645ede0d4f
#
_entry.id   59feabfa3e32921b6dfee9645ede0d4f
#
_cell.length_a   1.000
_cell.length_b   1.000
_cell.length_c   1.000
_cell.angle_alpha   90.00
_cell.angle_beta   90.00
_cell.angle_gamma   90.00
#
_symmetry.space_group_name_H-M   'P 1'
#
loop_
_entity.id
_entity.type
_entity.pdbx_description
1 polymer ?
#
loop_
_entity_poly.entity_id
_entity_poly.type
_entity_poly.pdbx_seq_one_letter_code
_entity_poly.pdbx_strand_id
1 'polypeptide(L)'
;MAEYLVLAENITFKNNRLTCINMYDRLSAIAMPAEFRFDLAIMCGPNWSVGEHKLTVKAIGSNGKEVSIGNLDVNIPNEDFVYNAFANDLKIIMDYSVSDLTFVVYDNDKEILSRKYPVVPMLVPQGTGTNNETTSTSEEKEPEMV
;
A
#
# COMPACT_ATOMS: atom_id res chain seq x y z
N MET A 1 4.61 -11.84 16.03
CA MET A 1 4.09 -10.48 15.91
C MET A 1 4.49 -9.89 14.55
N ALA A 2 3.58 -9.18 13.92
CA ALA A 2 3.91 -8.49 12.68
C ALA A 2 4.82 -7.30 12.98
N GLU A 3 5.86 -7.13 12.18
CA GLU A 3 6.86 -6.10 12.43
C GLU A 3 6.78 -4.94 11.45
N TYR A 4 6.21 -5.15 10.29
CA TYR A 4 5.98 -4.05 9.36
C TYR A 4 4.83 -4.36 8.42
N LEU A 5 4.28 -3.29 7.89
CA LEU A 5 3.33 -3.32 6.80
C LEU A 5 3.84 -2.35 5.73
N VAL A 6 3.88 -2.80 4.49
CA VAL A 6 4.35 -2.00 3.37
C VAL A 6 3.31 -1.99 2.28
N LEU A 7 3.03 -0.81 1.74
CA LEU A 7 2.29 -0.66 0.51
C LEU A 7 3.26 -0.26 -0.59
N ALA A 8 3.14 -0.87 -1.74
CA ALA A 8 4.00 -0.56 -2.87
C ALA A 8 3.22 -0.68 -4.17
N GLU A 9 3.75 -0.07 -5.21
CA GLU A 9 3.16 -0.18 -6.53
C GLU A 9 3.22 -1.61 -7.03
N ASN A 10 4.30 -2.32 -6.69
CA ASN A 10 4.47 -3.71 -7.11
C ASN A 10 5.33 -4.46 -6.10
N ILE A 11 4.87 -5.65 -5.71
CA ILE A 11 5.61 -6.54 -4.82
C ILE A 11 5.72 -7.90 -5.49
N THR A 12 6.94 -8.40 -5.62
CA THR A 12 7.22 -9.74 -6.15
C THR A 12 8.03 -10.53 -5.15
N PHE A 13 7.90 -11.86 -5.21
CA PHE A 13 8.62 -12.77 -4.35
C PHE A 13 9.51 -13.65 -5.20
N LYS A 14 10.81 -13.60 -4.94
CA LYS A 14 11.79 -14.36 -5.70
C LYS A 14 12.97 -14.68 -4.81
N ASN A 15 13.46 -15.93 -4.89
CA ASN A 15 14.60 -16.39 -4.10
C ASN A 15 14.40 -16.14 -2.61
N ASN A 16 13.20 -16.40 -2.10
CA ASN A 16 12.81 -16.21 -0.70
C ASN A 16 12.92 -14.75 -0.24
N ARG A 17 12.81 -13.81 -1.15
CA ARG A 17 12.88 -12.38 -0.82
C ARG A 17 11.77 -11.62 -1.50
N LEU A 18 11.28 -10.60 -0.81
CA LEU A 18 10.34 -9.66 -1.40
C LEU A 18 11.10 -8.55 -2.10
N THR A 19 10.62 -8.21 -3.29
CA THR A 19 11.07 -6.99 -3.97
C THR A 19 9.88 -6.04 -4.01
N CYS A 20 10.07 -4.86 -3.42
CA CYS A 20 9.04 -3.83 -3.41
C CYS A 20 9.49 -2.69 -4.31
N ILE A 21 8.67 -2.37 -5.30
CA ILE A 21 8.96 -1.30 -6.25
C ILE A 21 8.03 -0.14 -5.94
N ASN A 22 8.60 1.05 -5.78
CA ASN A 22 7.87 2.29 -5.51
C ASN A 22 6.99 2.16 -4.28
N MET A 23 7.63 2.04 -3.12
CA MET A 23 6.92 1.98 -1.85
C MET A 23 6.23 3.30 -1.57
N TYR A 24 5.00 3.21 -1.07
CA TYR A 24 4.24 4.41 -0.72
C TYR A 24 4.62 4.89 0.67
N ASP A 25 4.83 6.17 0.81
CA ASP A 25 4.91 6.85 2.11
C ASP A 25 3.68 7.74 2.33
N ARG A 26 2.92 7.97 1.27
CA ARG A 26 1.70 8.76 1.27
C ARG A 26 0.82 8.27 0.13
N LEU A 27 -0.45 8.64 0.18
CA LEU A 27 -1.38 8.40 -0.91
C LEU A 27 -1.71 9.76 -1.54
N SER A 28 -1.73 9.80 -2.86
CA SER A 28 -1.97 11.06 -3.57
C SER A 28 -3.20 10.93 -4.46
N ALA A 29 -4.01 11.97 -4.50
CA ALA A 29 -5.20 12.02 -5.34
C ALA A 29 -5.35 13.40 -5.97
N ILE A 30 -5.76 13.42 -7.23
CA ILE A 30 -6.07 14.66 -7.93
C ILE A 30 -7.46 15.16 -7.51
N ALA A 31 -8.38 14.25 -7.40
CA ALA A 31 -9.78 14.56 -7.06
C ALA A 31 -10.44 13.33 -6.45
N MET A 32 -11.54 13.56 -5.75
CA MET A 32 -12.38 12.47 -5.22
C MET A 32 -13.63 12.32 -6.08
N PRO A 33 -14.12 11.10 -6.30
CA PRO A 33 -13.60 9.83 -5.77
C PRO A 33 -12.28 9.45 -6.41
N ALA A 34 -11.44 8.75 -5.66
CA ALA A 34 -10.13 8.31 -6.15
C ALA A 34 -9.95 6.82 -5.90
N GLU A 35 -9.38 6.15 -6.88
CA GLU A 35 -9.04 4.74 -6.76
C GLU A 35 -7.53 4.62 -6.57
N PHE A 36 -7.12 3.88 -5.54
CA PHE A 36 -5.72 3.54 -5.32
C PHE A 36 -5.53 2.05 -5.53
N ARG A 37 -4.54 1.70 -6.32
CA ARG A 37 -4.15 0.31 -6.52
C ARG A 37 -2.78 0.11 -5.92
N PHE A 38 -2.59 -1.02 -5.25
CA PHE A 38 -1.36 -1.27 -4.54
C PHE A 38 -1.19 -2.76 -4.28
N ASP A 39 0.06 -3.13 -4.00
CA ASP A 39 0.39 -4.42 -3.42
C ASP A 39 0.74 -4.18 -1.96
N LEU A 40 0.57 -5.21 -1.14
CA LEU A 40 0.76 -5.09 0.30
C LEU A 40 1.60 -6.25 0.79
N ALA A 41 2.53 -5.96 1.70
CA ALA A 41 3.33 -6.98 2.36
C ALA A 41 3.32 -6.77 3.86
N ILE A 42 3.32 -7.89 4.59
CA ILE A 42 3.35 -7.91 6.05
C ILE A 42 4.45 -8.87 6.46
N MET A 43 5.36 -8.43 7.32
CA MET A 43 6.34 -9.33 7.89
C MET A 43 5.78 -9.96 9.15
N CYS A 44 5.75 -11.28 9.17
CA CYS A 44 5.25 -12.08 10.28
C CYS A 44 6.40 -12.81 10.94
N GLY A 45 6.59 -12.59 12.23
CA GLY A 45 7.63 -13.23 13.01
C GLY A 45 8.86 -12.37 13.22
N PRO A 46 9.86 -12.85 14.00
CA PRO A 46 9.84 -14.07 14.78
C PRO A 46 8.91 -13.99 15.99
N ASN A 47 8.74 -15.08 16.68
CA ASN A 47 7.94 -15.16 17.93
C ASN A 47 6.42 -15.12 17.70
N TRP A 48 5.98 -15.40 16.49
CA TRP A 48 4.58 -15.65 16.25
C TRP A 48 4.24 -17.05 16.77
N SER A 49 3.04 -17.21 17.30
CA SER A 49 2.62 -18.53 17.74
C SER A 49 2.55 -19.50 16.56
N VAL A 50 2.93 -20.74 16.84
CA VAL A 50 2.90 -21.82 15.82
C VAL A 50 1.45 -22.08 15.46
N GLY A 51 1.20 -22.31 14.17
CA GLY A 51 -0.11 -22.65 13.66
C GLY A 51 -0.62 -21.66 12.64
N GLU A 52 -1.91 -21.75 12.38
CA GLU A 52 -2.56 -20.90 11.40
C GLU A 52 -2.93 -19.54 11.96
N HIS A 53 -2.69 -18.53 11.15
CA HIS A 53 -3.08 -17.15 11.45
C HIS A 53 -3.94 -16.65 10.30
N LYS A 54 -5.11 -16.12 10.62
CA LYS A 54 -6.01 -15.55 9.63
C LYS A 54 -5.94 -14.05 9.73
N LEU A 55 -5.17 -13.44 8.85
CA LEU A 55 -4.96 -12.01 8.86
C LEU A 55 -6.03 -11.30 8.06
N THR A 56 -6.59 -10.27 8.63
CA THR A 56 -7.55 -9.39 7.95
C THR A 56 -6.97 -8.00 7.91
N VAL A 57 -7.01 -7.37 6.76
CA VAL A 57 -6.52 -6.00 6.59
C VAL A 57 -7.71 -5.09 6.31
N LYS A 58 -7.80 -4.01 7.08
CA LYS A 58 -8.82 -2.98 6.89
C LYS A 58 -8.16 -1.63 6.74
N ALA A 59 -8.81 -0.75 6.01
CA ALA A 59 -8.41 0.65 5.92
C ALA A 59 -9.48 1.50 6.58
N ILE A 60 -9.05 2.40 7.45
CA ILE A 60 -9.94 3.28 8.20
C ILE A 60 -9.56 4.72 7.88
N GLY A 61 -10.51 5.47 7.32
CA GLY A 61 -10.30 6.87 6.98
C GLY A 61 -10.40 7.78 8.19
N SER A 62 -9.88 8.99 8.06
CA SER A 62 -10.00 10.02 9.09
C SER A 62 -11.45 10.40 9.39
N ASN A 63 -12.37 10.06 8.49
CA ASN A 63 -13.81 10.23 8.70
C ASN A 63 -14.45 9.08 9.47
N GLY A 64 -13.67 8.07 9.87
CA GLY A 64 -14.15 6.90 10.60
C GLY A 64 -14.69 5.78 9.73
N LYS A 65 -14.75 5.96 8.43
CA LYS A 65 -15.28 4.95 7.53
C LYS A 65 -14.27 3.82 7.33
N GLU A 66 -14.73 2.59 7.44
CA GLU A 66 -13.89 1.40 7.29
C GLU A 66 -14.16 0.68 5.98
N VAL A 67 -13.10 0.14 5.40
CA VAL A 67 -13.18 -0.70 4.21
C VAL A 67 -12.33 -1.93 4.43
N SER A 68 -12.88 -3.10 4.12
CA SER A 68 -12.10 -4.33 4.15
C SER A 68 -11.24 -4.42 2.88
N ILE A 69 -9.94 -4.65 3.06
CA ILE A 69 -8.99 -4.71 1.94
C ILE A 69 -8.77 -6.14 1.49
N GLY A 70 -8.58 -7.06 2.43
CA GLY A 70 -8.34 -8.46 2.08
C GLY A 70 -8.00 -9.33 3.27
N ASN A 71 -7.84 -10.61 2.97
CA ASN A 71 -7.52 -11.63 3.97
C ASN A 71 -6.29 -12.39 3.50
N LEU A 72 -5.44 -12.77 4.46
CA LEU A 72 -4.25 -13.56 4.20
C LEU A 72 -4.18 -14.70 5.21
N ASP A 73 -3.96 -15.91 4.73
CA ASP A 73 -3.75 -17.05 5.60
C ASP A 73 -2.26 -17.32 5.69
N VAL A 74 -1.76 -17.38 6.93
CA VAL A 74 -0.35 -17.60 7.19
C VAL A 74 -0.22 -18.79 8.13
N ASN A 75 0.66 -19.73 7.80
CA ASN A 75 0.94 -20.87 8.65
C ASN A 75 2.37 -20.77 9.18
N ILE A 76 2.52 -20.68 10.49
CA ILE A 76 3.81 -20.54 11.14
C ILE A 76 4.23 -21.92 11.67
N PRO A 77 5.27 -22.55 11.09
CA PRO A 77 5.65 -23.89 11.48
C PRO A 77 6.46 -23.98 12.77
N ASN A 78 7.17 -22.91 13.15
CA ASN A 78 7.95 -22.89 14.39
C ASN A 78 8.19 -21.44 14.81
N GLU A 79 8.63 -21.25 16.07
CA GLU A 79 8.75 -19.93 16.69
C GLU A 79 9.80 -19.04 16.04
N ASP A 80 10.79 -19.63 15.42
CA ASP A 80 11.87 -18.86 14.80
C ASP A 80 11.57 -18.49 13.35
N PHE A 81 10.42 -18.90 12.87
CA PHE A 81 10.07 -18.71 11.49
C PHE A 81 9.72 -17.23 11.21
N VAL A 82 10.25 -16.71 10.11
CA VAL A 82 9.91 -15.39 9.62
C VAL A 82 9.22 -15.57 8.27
N TYR A 83 8.04 -15.02 8.14
CA TYR A 83 7.26 -15.17 6.93
C TYR A 83 6.84 -13.80 6.40
N ASN A 84 7.07 -13.60 5.13
CA ASN A 84 6.63 -12.39 4.46
C ASN A 84 5.35 -12.69 3.69
N ALA A 85 4.22 -12.32 4.26
CA ALA A 85 2.93 -12.46 3.61
C ALA A 85 2.74 -11.28 2.67
N PHE A 86 2.18 -11.52 1.49
CA PHE A 86 1.92 -10.43 0.55
C PHE A 86 0.68 -10.72 -0.28
N ALA A 87 0.07 -9.64 -0.77
CA ALA A 87 -1.08 -9.70 -1.65
C ALA A 87 -0.90 -8.66 -2.75
N ASN A 88 -1.30 -9.04 -3.96
CA ASN A 88 -1.16 -8.19 -5.13
C ASN A 88 -2.53 -7.70 -5.60
N ASP A 89 -2.51 -6.61 -6.36
CA ASP A 89 -3.69 -6.07 -7.05
C ASP A 89 -4.83 -5.72 -6.11
N LEU A 90 -4.49 -5.15 -4.98
CA LEU A 90 -5.48 -4.62 -4.07
C LEU A 90 -5.89 -3.22 -4.52
N LYS A 91 -7.09 -2.83 -4.15
CA LYS A 91 -7.54 -1.48 -4.44
C LYS A 91 -8.46 -0.96 -3.37
N ILE A 92 -8.48 0.35 -3.23
CA ILE A 92 -9.40 1.05 -2.35
C ILE A 92 -9.95 2.25 -3.11
N ILE A 93 -11.23 2.50 -2.93
CA ILE A 93 -11.88 3.67 -3.51
C ILE A 93 -12.28 4.60 -2.38
N MET A 94 -11.82 5.84 -2.46
CA MET A 94 -12.20 6.86 -1.50
C MET A 94 -13.27 7.75 -2.12
N ASP A 95 -14.45 7.73 -1.49
CA ASP A 95 -15.58 8.54 -1.94
C ASP A 95 -15.53 9.96 -1.38
N TYR A 96 -14.82 10.12 -0.28
CA TYR A 96 -14.78 11.36 0.48
C TYR A 96 -13.38 11.87 0.62
N SER A 97 -13.26 13.17 0.79
CA SER A 97 -11.97 13.75 1.13
C SER A 97 -11.59 13.32 2.55
N VAL A 98 -10.45 12.67 2.68
CA VAL A 98 -9.91 12.26 3.97
C VAL A 98 -8.47 12.74 4.06
N SER A 99 -8.02 13.04 5.26
CA SER A 99 -6.65 13.51 5.46
C SER A 99 -5.66 12.37 5.63
N ASP A 100 -6.15 11.19 6.00
CA ASP A 100 -5.31 10.02 6.14
C ASP A 100 -6.13 8.74 6.09
N LEU A 101 -5.43 7.65 5.81
CA LEU A 101 -5.96 6.29 5.89
C LEU A 101 -5.07 5.49 6.81
N THR A 102 -5.65 4.80 7.78
CA THR A 102 -4.93 3.89 8.65
C THR A 102 -5.22 2.45 8.21
N PHE A 103 -4.17 1.74 7.83
CA PHE A 103 -4.28 0.32 7.51
C PHE A 103 -4.03 -0.46 8.78
N VAL A 104 -4.97 -1.32 9.14
CA VAL A 104 -4.93 -2.10 10.37
C VAL A 104 -4.95 -3.57 10.02
N VAL A 105 -4.05 -4.33 10.63
CA VAL A 105 -3.98 -5.77 10.45
C VAL A 105 -4.48 -6.44 11.72
N TYR A 106 -5.40 -7.38 11.54
CA TYR A 106 -5.95 -8.18 12.63
C TYR A 106 -5.54 -9.64 12.44
N ASP A 107 -5.21 -10.29 13.54
CA ASP A 107 -4.97 -11.72 13.57
C ASP A 107 -6.07 -12.34 14.42
N ASN A 108 -7.00 -13.05 13.77
CA ASN A 108 -8.16 -13.63 14.45
C ASN A 108 -8.89 -12.59 15.31
N ASP A 109 -9.18 -11.43 14.69
CA ASP A 109 -9.91 -10.31 15.29
C ASP A 109 -9.13 -9.51 16.34
N LYS A 110 -7.85 -9.82 16.53
CA LYS A 110 -7.00 -9.04 17.42
C LYS A 110 -6.08 -8.14 16.59
N GLU A 111 -6.11 -6.85 16.87
CA GLU A 111 -5.23 -5.90 16.18
C GLU A 111 -3.77 -6.20 16.53
N ILE A 112 -2.93 -6.35 15.50
CA ILE A 112 -1.51 -6.66 15.71
C ILE A 112 -0.59 -5.60 15.11
N LEU A 113 -1.09 -4.79 14.17
CA LEU A 113 -0.26 -3.79 13.51
C LEU A 113 -1.17 -2.74 12.88
N SER A 114 -0.74 -1.50 12.92
CA SER A 114 -1.40 -0.46 12.15
C SER A 114 -0.38 0.50 11.58
N ARG A 115 -0.71 1.09 10.43
CA ARG A 115 0.13 2.10 9.82
C ARG A 115 -0.74 3.15 9.16
N LYS A 116 -0.45 4.42 9.45
CA LYS A 116 -1.18 5.56 8.90
C LYS A 116 -0.44 6.11 7.70
N TYR A 117 -1.20 6.37 6.64
CA TYR A 117 -0.69 7.00 5.42
C TYR A 117 -1.41 8.33 5.23
N PRO A 118 -0.70 9.45 5.15
CA PRO A 118 -1.36 10.70 4.83
C PRO A 118 -1.89 10.67 3.40
N VAL A 119 -3.04 11.28 3.20
CA VAL A 119 -3.62 11.47 1.88
C VAL A 119 -3.39 12.92 1.51
N VAL A 120 -2.61 13.14 0.46
CA VAL A 120 -2.24 14.49 0.06
C VAL A 120 -2.75 14.77 -1.35
N PRO A 121 -3.16 16.01 -1.61
CA PRO A 121 -3.56 16.37 -2.98
C PRO A 121 -2.35 16.27 -3.91
N MET A 122 -2.59 15.72 -5.09
CA MET A 122 -1.59 15.75 -6.13
C MET A 122 -1.77 17.04 -6.90
N LEU A 123 -0.73 17.88 -6.87
CA LEU A 123 -0.74 19.14 -7.60
C LEU A 123 -0.38 18.87 -9.04
N VAL A 124 -1.24 19.30 -9.95
CA VAL A 124 -0.94 19.24 -11.36
C VAL A 124 -0.06 20.44 -11.68
N PRO A 125 1.13 20.25 -12.25
CA PRO A 125 1.99 21.37 -12.59
C PRO A 125 1.27 22.34 -13.52
N GLN A 126 1.30 23.62 -13.16
CA GLN A 126 0.70 24.65 -13.98
C GLN A 126 1.68 25.05 -15.06
N GLY A 127 1.20 25.12 -16.13
CA GLY A 127 1.99 25.61 -17.14
C GLY A 127 3.35 25.11 -17.30
N THR A 128 3.38 24.67 -16.78
CA THR A 128 4.53 24.14 -16.91
C THR A 128 4.66 23.91 -18.23
N GLY A 129 3.76 24.44 -17.81
CA GLY A 129 3.73 24.29 -18.44
C GLY A 129 4.07 24.49 -19.25
N THR A 130 3.93 25.09 -19.37
CA THR A 130 4.18 25.22 -19.96
C THR A 130 5.04 25.30 -20.40
N ASN A 131 5.18 25.48 -20.35
CA ASN A 131 5.95 25.47 -20.66
C ASN A 131 6.46 25.13 -21.36
N ASN A 132 6.30 25.16 -21.56
CA ASN A 132 6.78 24.81 -22.10
C ASN A 132 7.17 24.55 -22.88
N GLU A 133 7.09 24.77 -23.07
CA GLU A 133 7.42 24.61 -23.68
C GLU A 133 7.85 24.10 -24.27
N THR A 134 7.85 24.31 -24.57
CA THR A 134 8.23 23.92 -25.05
C THR A 134 8.65 23.30 -25.53
N THR A 135 8.60 23.41 -25.84
CA THR A 135 8.98 22.87 -26.27
C THR A 135 9.38 22.10 -26.67
N SER A 136 9.39 22.26 -27.03
CA SER A 136 9.76 21.58 -27.45
C SER A 136 10.20 20.73 -27.66
N THR A 137 10.19 20.78 -27.94
CA THR A 137 10.55 20.00 -28.13
C THR A 137 10.88 19.02 -28.05
N SER A 138 10.86 19.09 -28.28
CA SER A 138 11.06 18.19 -28.19
C SER A 138 11.25 17.18 -28.03
N GLU A 139 11.16 17.22 -28.27
CA GLU A 139 11.21 16.34 -28.13
C GLU A 139 11.27 15.35 -27.76
N GLU A 140 11.23 15.54 -28.05
CA GLU A 140 11.14 14.67 -27.78
C GLU A 140 11.05 13.83 -27.33
N LYS A 141 11.01 13.99 -27.58
CA LYS A 141 10.78 13.19 -27.16
C LYS A 141 10.47 12.33 -26.64
N GLU A 142 10.34 12.23 -26.77
CA GLU A 142 9.96 11.47 -26.30
C GLU A 142 9.70 10.69 -25.71
N PRO A 143 9.63 10.70 -25.98
CA PRO A 143 9.16 9.82 -25.28
C PRO A 143 9.11 9.19 -24.63
N GLU A 144 8.92 9.26 -24.70
CA GLU A 144 8.81 8.77 -24.01
C GLU A 144 8.52 8.46 -23.08
N MET A 145 8.17 8.68 -23.07
CA MET A 145 7.85 8.49 -22.17
C MET A 145 7.55 8.11 -21.51
N VAL A 146 7.41 8.23 -21.55
CA VAL A 146 7.14 7.76 -20.73
C VAL A 146 6.92 7.75 -20.35
#